data_197c9c4888cf431abb49c3c988cbab01
#
_entry.id   197c9c4888cf431abb49c3c988cbab01
#
_cell.length_a   1.000
_cell.length_b   1.000
_cell.length_c   1.000
_cell.angle_alpha   90.00
_cell.angle_beta   90.00
_cell.angle_gamma   90.00
#
_symmetry.space_group_name_H-M   'P 1'
#
loop_
_entity.id
_entity.type
_entity.pdbx_description
1 polymer ?
#
loop_
_entity_poly.entity_id
_entity_poly.type
_entity_poly.pdbx_seq_one_letter_code
_entity_poly.pdbx_strand_id
1 'polypeptide(L)'
;MALTTLDPHTALIIVDLQKGIISLPVVHPIGDIIERARALADAFRARGLPIVLVNVTGRAPGRTEQPRQTGPCPEGWSDLIPELNQQPSDIVVTKRTWGAFASTDLEAQLKGLDITQVVIAGVATGTGVEATARQAYEHGFNVTLAIDAMTDMRLEAHAYSIANVFPRLGEAGTTRNIIDNINSKFAYCPFGNRCTEGVEGNDCIGKILFDYR
;
A
#
# COMPACT_ATOMS: atom_id res chain seq x y z
N MET A 1 8.44 -2.98 15.92
CA MET A 1 7.19 -2.71 16.66
C MET A 1 6.06 -3.28 15.82
N ALA A 2 5.06 -3.86 16.43
CA ALA A 2 3.91 -4.39 15.71
C ALA A 2 2.97 -3.24 15.32
N LEU A 3 2.20 -3.43 14.26
CA LEU A 3 1.10 -2.55 13.86
C LEU A 3 0.15 -2.34 15.04
N THR A 4 -0.08 -1.09 15.43
CA THR A 4 -0.97 -0.76 16.55
C THR A 4 -2.38 -0.46 16.03
N THR A 5 -2.51 0.28 14.95
CA THR A 5 -3.82 0.69 14.42
C THR A 5 -3.74 1.08 12.95
N LEU A 6 -4.90 1.07 12.28
CA LEU A 6 -5.10 1.72 10.99
C LEU A 6 -6.11 2.87 11.16
N ASP A 7 -5.86 4.00 10.51
CA ASP A 7 -6.79 5.11 10.51
C ASP A 7 -8.05 4.79 9.68
N PRO A 8 -9.20 5.43 9.97
CA PRO A 8 -10.40 5.29 9.14
C PRO A 8 -10.17 5.72 7.68
N HIS A 9 -9.29 6.70 7.47
CA HIS A 9 -8.92 7.25 6.17
C HIS A 9 -7.56 6.71 5.72
N THR A 10 -7.49 5.42 5.44
CA THR A 10 -6.27 4.71 5.02
C THR A 10 -6.35 4.33 3.55
N ALA A 11 -5.26 4.53 2.80
CA ALA A 11 -5.11 4.05 1.42
C ALA A 11 -4.03 2.98 1.32
N LEU A 12 -4.17 2.05 0.35
CA LEU A 12 -3.14 1.08 0.00
C LEU A 12 -2.33 1.58 -1.20
N ILE A 13 -1.01 1.56 -1.10
CA ILE A 13 -0.09 1.87 -2.21
C ILE A 13 0.70 0.61 -2.56
N ILE A 14 0.48 0.08 -3.77
CA ILE A 14 1.21 -1.08 -4.29
C ILE A 14 2.24 -0.57 -5.30
N VAL A 15 3.53 -0.75 -4.97
CA VAL A 15 4.65 -0.20 -5.71
C VAL A 15 5.20 -1.21 -6.70
N ASP A 16 5.23 -0.84 -7.98
CA ASP A 16 5.97 -1.48 -9.08
C ASP A 16 5.72 -3.01 -9.25
N LEU A 17 4.54 -3.53 -8.90
CA LEU A 17 4.11 -4.85 -9.34
C LEU A 17 3.67 -4.79 -10.81
N GLN A 18 4.66 -4.66 -11.70
CA GLN A 18 4.55 -4.55 -13.15
C GLN A 18 5.40 -5.60 -13.86
N LYS A 19 5.05 -5.96 -15.08
CA LYS A 19 5.66 -7.07 -15.85
C LYS A 19 7.19 -7.03 -15.87
N GLY A 20 7.77 -5.84 -16.12
CA GLY A 20 9.22 -5.71 -16.21
C GLY A 20 9.96 -5.82 -14.87
N ILE A 21 9.32 -5.47 -13.76
CA ILE A 21 9.92 -5.53 -12.43
C ILE A 21 9.79 -6.93 -11.83
N ILE A 22 8.64 -7.60 -11.97
CA ILE A 22 8.46 -8.94 -11.42
C ILE A 22 9.32 -10.02 -12.11
N SER A 23 9.85 -9.72 -13.29
CA SER A 23 10.78 -10.61 -14.00
C SER A 23 12.23 -10.54 -13.48
N LEU A 24 12.53 -9.58 -12.61
CA LEU A 24 13.88 -9.44 -12.01
C LEU A 24 14.13 -10.52 -10.96
N PRO A 25 15.40 -10.93 -10.76
CA PRO A 25 15.75 -11.91 -9.74
C PRO A 25 15.61 -11.29 -8.34
N VAL A 26 14.50 -11.54 -7.68
CA VAL A 26 14.22 -11.11 -6.31
C VAL A 26 14.51 -12.23 -5.31
N VAL A 27 14.75 -11.85 -4.05
CA VAL A 27 15.22 -12.79 -3.01
C VAL A 27 14.09 -13.64 -2.39
N HIS A 28 12.84 -13.23 -2.52
CA HIS A 28 11.68 -14.00 -2.09
C HIS A 28 10.88 -14.49 -3.30
N PRO A 29 10.12 -15.60 -3.20
CA PRO A 29 9.25 -16.02 -4.28
C PRO A 29 8.28 -14.93 -4.68
N ILE A 30 8.38 -14.44 -5.92
CA ILE A 30 7.56 -13.31 -6.39
C ILE A 30 6.06 -13.62 -6.35
N GLY A 31 5.68 -14.89 -6.57
CA GLY A 31 4.29 -15.34 -6.47
C GLY A 31 3.68 -15.07 -5.10
N ASP A 32 4.43 -15.31 -4.02
CA ASP A 32 3.98 -15.05 -2.64
C ASP A 32 3.73 -13.56 -2.39
N ILE A 33 4.60 -12.70 -2.95
CA ILE A 33 4.48 -11.25 -2.84
C ILE A 33 3.24 -10.76 -3.58
N ILE A 34 3.01 -11.26 -4.79
CA ILE A 34 1.84 -10.95 -5.61
C ILE A 34 0.55 -11.39 -4.90
N GLU A 35 0.51 -12.61 -4.36
CA GLU A 35 -0.64 -13.13 -3.63
C GLU A 35 -1.00 -12.26 -2.42
N ARG A 36 0.00 -11.87 -1.61
CA ARG A 36 -0.20 -11.00 -0.45
C ARG A 36 -0.63 -9.58 -0.83
N ALA A 37 -0.02 -8.99 -1.87
CA ALA A 37 -0.42 -7.69 -2.37
C ALA A 37 -1.88 -7.70 -2.89
N ARG A 38 -2.28 -8.77 -3.60
CA ARG A 38 -3.64 -8.99 -4.02
C ARG A 38 -4.60 -9.12 -2.83
N ALA A 39 -4.24 -9.92 -1.82
CA ALA A 39 -5.08 -10.09 -0.62
C ALA A 39 -5.30 -8.76 0.11
N LEU A 40 -4.28 -7.90 0.20
CA LEU A 40 -4.42 -6.53 0.71
C LEU A 40 -5.39 -5.73 -0.16
N ALA A 41 -5.22 -5.73 -1.49
CA ALA A 41 -6.07 -5.00 -2.40
C ALA A 41 -7.54 -5.44 -2.28
N ASP A 42 -7.79 -6.73 -2.23
CA ASP A 42 -9.16 -7.28 -2.07
C ASP A 42 -9.79 -6.85 -0.74
N ALA A 43 -9.02 -6.85 0.36
CA ALA A 43 -9.48 -6.40 1.67
C ALA A 43 -9.82 -4.89 1.69
N PHE A 44 -8.98 -4.05 1.08
CA PHE A 44 -9.23 -2.61 0.95
C PHE A 44 -10.47 -2.34 0.09
N ARG A 45 -10.61 -2.99 -1.06
CA ARG A 45 -11.79 -2.87 -1.93
C ARG A 45 -13.09 -3.27 -1.23
N ALA A 46 -13.05 -4.38 -0.48
CA ALA A 46 -14.21 -4.85 0.28
C ALA A 46 -14.72 -3.82 1.31
N ARG A 47 -13.89 -2.85 1.68
CA ARG A 47 -14.21 -1.77 2.63
C ARG A 47 -14.38 -0.40 1.96
N GLY A 48 -14.28 -0.34 0.63
CA GLY A 48 -14.35 0.91 -0.11
C GLY A 48 -13.18 1.85 0.17
N LEU A 49 -12.04 1.31 0.64
CA LEU A 49 -10.82 2.07 0.89
C LEU A 49 -10.03 2.26 -0.41
N PRO A 50 -9.40 3.43 -0.62
CA PRO A 50 -8.67 3.72 -1.85
C PRO A 50 -7.45 2.83 -2.05
N ILE A 51 -7.21 2.47 -3.31
CA ILE A 51 -6.01 1.74 -3.76
C ILE A 51 -5.28 2.57 -4.78
N VAL A 52 -3.96 2.64 -4.61
CA VAL A 52 -3.03 3.26 -5.55
C VAL A 52 -2.14 2.16 -6.14
N LEU A 53 -2.21 1.97 -7.43
CA LEU A 53 -1.35 1.08 -8.18
C LEU A 53 -0.26 1.92 -8.86
N VAL A 54 0.98 1.70 -8.45
CA VAL A 54 2.13 2.49 -8.93
C VAL A 54 2.92 1.67 -9.93
N ASN A 55 3.20 2.25 -11.09
CA ASN A 55 4.18 1.73 -12.03
C ASN A 55 5.29 2.74 -12.32
N VAL A 56 6.42 2.26 -12.80
CA VAL A 56 7.56 3.10 -13.17
C VAL A 56 7.87 2.97 -14.67
N THR A 57 8.05 4.11 -15.35
CA THR A 57 8.37 4.15 -16.79
C THR A 57 9.70 4.84 -17.08
N GLY A 58 10.43 5.26 -16.04
CA GLY A 58 11.64 6.05 -16.23
C GLY A 58 12.57 6.03 -15.03
N ARG A 59 13.50 6.97 -15.02
CA ARG A 59 14.50 7.16 -13.97
C ARG A 59 14.77 8.63 -13.76
N ALA A 60 15.16 8.99 -12.53
CA ALA A 60 15.63 10.33 -12.22
C ALA A 60 16.85 10.73 -13.10
N PRO A 61 16.95 11.98 -13.54
CA PRO A 61 17.93 12.39 -14.57
C PRO A 61 19.36 12.57 -14.07
N GLY A 62 19.68 12.32 -12.84
CA GLY A 62 21.02 12.52 -12.27
C GLY A 62 22.07 11.51 -12.79
N ARG A 63 23.35 11.78 -12.61
CA ARG A 63 24.47 10.84 -12.85
C ARG A 63 24.59 9.86 -11.68
N THR A 64 24.91 8.59 -11.97
CA THR A 64 25.13 7.55 -10.99
C THR A 64 26.42 6.80 -11.30
N GLU A 65 27.07 6.22 -10.29
CA GLU A 65 28.25 5.36 -10.47
C GLU A 65 27.91 4.06 -11.20
N GLN A 66 26.72 3.52 -10.92
CA GLN A 66 26.27 2.30 -11.60
C GLN A 66 25.86 2.61 -13.04
N PRO A 67 26.23 1.73 -14.00
CA PRO A 67 25.81 1.87 -15.38
C PRO A 67 24.29 1.90 -15.48
N ARG A 68 23.77 2.78 -16.31
CA ARG A 68 22.34 2.85 -16.61
C ARG A 68 22.05 2.09 -17.88
N GLN A 69 20.98 1.33 -17.89
CA GLN A 69 20.41 0.89 -19.16
C GLN A 69 19.99 2.13 -19.95
N THR A 70 20.50 2.27 -21.16
CA THR A 70 20.16 3.32 -22.10
C THR A 70 19.13 2.77 -23.08
N GLY A 71 18.10 3.56 -23.39
CA GLY A 71 17.05 3.21 -24.32
C GLY A 71 15.65 3.14 -23.67
N PRO A 72 14.61 3.07 -24.51
CA PRO A 72 13.24 2.94 -24.03
C PRO A 72 13.01 1.58 -23.36
N CYS A 73 12.11 1.53 -22.39
CA CYS A 73 11.65 0.26 -21.84
C CYS A 73 10.96 -0.56 -22.95
N PRO A 74 11.10 -1.90 -22.94
CA PRO A 74 10.38 -2.76 -23.86
C PRO A 74 8.86 -2.51 -23.80
N GLU A 75 8.18 -2.79 -24.89
CA GLU A 75 6.71 -2.70 -24.94
C GLU A 75 6.10 -3.58 -23.83
N GLY A 76 5.11 -3.05 -23.12
CA GLY A 76 4.44 -3.73 -22.01
C GLY A 76 5.27 -3.85 -20.73
N TRP A 77 6.51 -3.38 -20.69
CA TRP A 77 7.38 -3.49 -19.52
C TRP A 77 6.77 -2.80 -18.27
N SER A 78 6.09 -1.69 -18.48
CA SER A 78 5.46 -0.92 -17.40
C SER A 78 4.01 -1.33 -17.11
N ASP A 79 3.46 -2.31 -17.82
CA ASP A 79 2.09 -2.77 -17.58
C ASP A 79 1.98 -3.37 -16.18
N LEU A 80 0.97 -2.95 -15.43
CA LEU A 80 0.60 -3.60 -14.18
C LEU A 80 0.25 -5.07 -14.44
N ILE A 81 0.58 -5.93 -13.50
CA ILE A 81 0.27 -7.36 -13.64
C ILE A 81 -1.23 -7.62 -13.47
N PRO A 82 -1.82 -8.54 -14.24
CA PRO A 82 -3.26 -8.81 -14.20
C PRO A 82 -3.73 -9.37 -12.85
N GLU A 83 -2.84 -10.00 -12.09
CA GLU A 83 -3.13 -10.55 -10.77
C GLU A 83 -3.58 -9.52 -9.74
N LEU A 84 -3.24 -8.24 -9.93
CA LEU A 84 -3.72 -7.13 -9.08
C LEU A 84 -5.20 -6.83 -9.31
N ASN A 85 -5.80 -7.39 -10.37
CA ASN A 85 -7.21 -7.20 -10.70
C ASN A 85 -7.62 -5.72 -10.65
N GLN A 86 -6.87 -4.87 -11.38
CA GLN A 86 -7.10 -3.43 -11.41
C GLN A 86 -8.56 -3.10 -11.69
N GLN A 87 -9.14 -2.23 -10.86
CA GLN A 87 -10.52 -1.77 -11.00
C GLN A 87 -10.56 -0.32 -11.51
N PRO A 88 -11.67 0.12 -12.14
CA PRO A 88 -11.82 1.51 -12.57
C PRO A 88 -11.76 2.54 -11.43
N SER A 89 -12.01 2.12 -10.21
CA SER A 89 -11.92 2.95 -9.00
C SER A 89 -10.49 3.08 -8.45
N ASP A 90 -9.54 2.26 -8.91
CA ASP A 90 -8.17 2.30 -8.43
C ASP A 90 -7.44 3.51 -9.03
N ILE A 91 -6.67 4.18 -8.23
CA ILE A 91 -5.79 5.27 -8.66
C ILE A 91 -4.55 4.65 -9.31
N VAL A 92 -4.24 5.03 -10.54
CA VAL A 92 -3.03 4.58 -11.22
C VAL A 92 -2.04 5.74 -11.28
N VAL A 93 -0.84 5.51 -10.75
CA VAL A 93 0.25 6.49 -10.73
C VAL A 93 1.44 5.98 -11.51
N THR A 94 1.82 6.70 -12.57
CA THR A 94 3.03 6.41 -13.34
C THR A 94 4.16 7.35 -12.93
N LYS A 95 5.18 6.78 -12.29
CA LYS A 95 6.34 7.54 -11.82
C LYS A 95 7.58 7.40 -12.74
N ARG A 96 8.51 8.33 -12.59
CA ARG A 96 9.82 8.33 -13.29
C ARG A 96 10.99 8.43 -12.32
N THR A 97 10.75 8.15 -11.05
CA THR A 97 11.72 8.19 -9.97
C THR A 97 11.50 7.01 -9.05
N TRP A 98 12.26 6.86 -7.98
CA TRP A 98 12.08 5.75 -7.04
C TRP A 98 10.79 5.88 -6.24
N GLY A 99 10.54 7.05 -5.65
CA GLY A 99 9.36 7.27 -4.83
C GLY A 99 8.13 7.68 -5.65
N ALA A 100 6.96 7.31 -5.17
CA ALA A 100 5.70 7.49 -5.89
C ALA A 100 5.17 8.93 -5.85
N PHE A 101 5.61 9.77 -4.93
CA PHE A 101 5.13 11.14 -4.77
C PHE A 101 5.94 12.13 -5.63
N ALA A 102 7.21 11.86 -5.89
CA ALA A 102 8.05 12.75 -6.68
C ALA A 102 7.61 12.79 -8.14
N SER A 103 7.34 13.98 -8.67
CA SER A 103 6.94 14.21 -10.05
C SER A 103 5.58 13.58 -10.44
N THR A 104 4.69 13.39 -9.46
CA THR A 104 3.32 12.93 -9.62
C THR A 104 2.37 13.83 -8.81
N ASP A 105 1.09 13.64 -8.97
CA ASP A 105 0.03 14.33 -8.21
C ASP A 105 -0.52 13.47 -7.06
N LEU A 106 0.16 12.38 -6.69
CA LEU A 106 -0.31 11.43 -5.68
C LEU A 106 -0.65 12.09 -4.34
N GLU A 107 0.19 13.03 -3.87
CA GLU A 107 -0.07 13.77 -2.62
C GLU A 107 -1.41 14.50 -2.68
N ALA A 108 -1.65 15.25 -3.76
CA ALA A 108 -2.88 16.02 -3.92
C ALA A 108 -4.11 15.11 -4.01
N GLN A 109 -4.01 13.97 -4.70
CA GLN A 109 -5.08 12.99 -4.81
C GLN A 109 -5.41 12.39 -3.44
N LEU A 110 -4.41 11.94 -2.67
CA LEU A 110 -4.64 11.36 -1.34
C LEU A 110 -5.20 12.38 -0.34
N LYS A 111 -4.68 13.60 -0.34
CA LYS A 111 -5.21 14.69 0.51
C LYS A 111 -6.62 15.09 0.11
N GLY A 112 -6.94 15.08 -1.18
CA GLY A 112 -8.30 15.33 -1.68
C GLY A 112 -9.32 14.26 -1.27
N LEU A 113 -8.86 13.08 -0.87
CA LEU A 113 -9.66 12.00 -0.30
C LEU A 113 -9.59 11.94 1.23
N ASP A 114 -9.07 12.97 1.88
CA ASP A 114 -8.87 13.06 3.34
C ASP A 114 -8.04 11.91 3.93
N ILE A 115 -7.15 11.28 3.13
CA ILE A 115 -6.31 10.19 3.58
C ILE A 115 -5.29 10.71 4.61
N THR A 116 -5.22 10.02 5.74
CA THR A 116 -4.28 10.31 6.83
C THR A 116 -3.19 9.25 6.97
N GLN A 117 -3.43 8.05 6.46
CA GLN A 117 -2.52 6.93 6.55
C GLN A 117 -2.37 6.20 5.21
N VAL A 118 -1.17 5.68 4.96
CA VAL A 118 -0.90 4.82 3.80
C VAL A 118 -0.30 3.49 4.23
N VAL A 119 -0.80 2.41 3.66
CA VAL A 119 -0.19 1.07 3.73
C VAL A 119 0.60 0.85 2.46
N ILE A 120 1.88 0.48 2.56
CA ILE A 120 2.77 0.34 1.41
C ILE A 120 3.26 -1.09 1.26
N ALA A 121 3.18 -1.63 0.05
CA ALA A 121 3.65 -2.95 -0.37
C ALA A 121 4.34 -2.87 -1.74
N GLY A 122 4.99 -3.94 -2.20
CA GLY A 122 5.53 -4.06 -3.57
C GLY A 122 7.03 -4.23 -3.69
N VAL A 123 7.62 -3.76 -4.77
CA VAL A 123 9.04 -4.00 -5.16
C VAL A 123 9.71 -2.68 -5.57
N ALA A 124 10.98 -2.42 -5.20
CA ALA A 124 11.82 -3.16 -4.29
C ALA A 124 11.88 -2.47 -2.93
N THR A 125 12.03 -3.26 -1.87
CA THR A 125 12.00 -2.79 -0.48
C THR A 125 12.93 -1.61 -0.24
N GLY A 126 14.23 -1.74 -0.60
CA GLY A 126 15.26 -0.71 -0.36
C GLY A 126 15.33 0.40 -1.42
N THR A 127 14.41 0.44 -2.38
CA THR A 127 14.37 1.49 -3.41
C THR A 127 12.96 2.07 -3.54
N GLY A 128 12.12 1.53 -4.41
CA GLY A 128 10.78 2.07 -4.69
C GLY A 128 9.88 2.15 -3.46
N VAL A 129 9.86 1.09 -2.66
CA VAL A 129 9.05 1.02 -1.43
C VAL A 129 9.57 2.00 -0.37
N GLU A 130 10.88 1.94 -0.06
CA GLU A 130 11.49 2.82 0.94
C GLU A 130 11.39 4.29 0.53
N ALA A 131 11.68 4.62 -0.73
CA ALA A 131 11.58 6.00 -1.21
C ALA A 131 10.13 6.53 -1.11
N THR A 132 9.13 5.70 -1.43
CA THR A 132 7.71 6.05 -1.28
C THR A 132 7.35 6.26 0.19
N ALA A 133 7.83 5.39 1.08
CA ALA A 133 7.58 5.50 2.52
C ALA A 133 8.18 6.77 3.12
N ARG A 134 9.43 7.13 2.73
CA ARG A 134 10.07 8.38 3.16
C ARG A 134 9.28 9.60 2.71
N GLN A 135 8.87 9.64 1.45
CA GLN A 135 8.06 10.74 0.93
C GLN A 135 6.69 10.84 1.61
N ALA A 136 6.00 9.71 1.81
CA ALA A 136 4.74 9.69 2.54
C ALA A 136 4.89 10.27 3.96
N TYR A 137 5.93 9.86 4.69
CA TYR A 137 6.26 10.40 6.01
C TYR A 137 6.52 11.91 5.96
N GLU A 138 7.31 12.39 4.99
CA GLU A 138 7.62 13.81 4.81
C GLU A 138 6.37 14.65 4.46
N HIS A 139 5.39 14.06 3.78
CA HIS A 139 4.08 14.69 3.49
C HIS A 139 3.08 14.61 4.65
N GLY A 140 3.49 14.03 5.80
CA GLY A 140 2.70 13.98 7.03
C GLY A 140 1.70 12.83 7.11
N PHE A 141 1.80 11.81 6.24
CA PHE A 141 0.99 10.61 6.36
C PHE A 141 1.53 9.69 7.47
N ASN A 142 0.65 9.04 8.21
CA ASN A 142 0.97 7.84 8.96
C ASN A 142 1.35 6.72 7.97
N VAL A 143 2.45 6.01 8.22
CA VAL A 143 2.95 4.99 7.29
C VAL A 143 2.88 3.61 7.92
N THR A 144 2.29 2.67 7.21
CA THR A 144 2.31 1.24 7.56
C THR A 144 3.00 0.46 6.44
N LEU A 145 3.97 -0.37 6.79
CA LEU A 145 4.73 -1.20 5.86
C LEU A 145 4.25 -2.65 5.94
N ALA A 146 3.73 -3.19 4.83
CA ALA A 146 3.33 -4.59 4.72
C ALA A 146 4.57 -5.45 4.41
N ILE A 147 5.35 -5.80 5.44
CA ILE A 147 6.72 -6.32 5.30
C ILE A 147 6.81 -7.71 4.64
N ASP A 148 5.76 -8.49 4.66
CA ASP A 148 5.67 -9.78 3.97
C ASP A 148 5.08 -9.69 2.55
N ALA A 149 4.57 -8.51 2.17
CA ALA A 149 4.09 -8.20 0.82
C ALA A 149 5.09 -7.32 0.04
N MET A 150 6.38 -7.40 0.35
CA MET A 150 7.45 -6.71 -0.35
C MET A 150 8.70 -7.58 -0.48
N THR A 151 9.53 -7.30 -1.48
CA THR A 151 10.80 -8.00 -1.71
C THR A 151 11.82 -7.06 -2.37
N ASP A 152 13.04 -7.52 -2.50
CA ASP A 152 14.16 -6.81 -3.10
C ASP A 152 15.03 -7.75 -3.94
N MET A 153 15.93 -7.24 -4.76
CA MET A 153 16.94 -8.01 -5.46
C MET A 153 18.10 -8.41 -4.54
N ARG A 154 18.25 -7.78 -3.37
CA ARG A 154 19.31 -8.06 -2.39
C ARG A 154 18.72 -8.22 -1.00
N LEU A 155 19.02 -9.35 -0.37
CA LEU A 155 18.51 -9.67 0.97
C LEU A 155 18.95 -8.64 2.01
N GLU A 156 20.20 -8.16 1.91
CA GLU A 156 20.76 -7.16 2.84
C GLU A 156 20.02 -5.83 2.75
N ALA A 157 19.63 -5.40 1.54
CA ALA A 157 18.86 -4.18 1.33
C ALA A 157 17.47 -4.31 1.94
N HIS A 158 16.79 -5.43 1.67
CA HIS A 158 15.49 -5.75 2.26
C HIS A 158 15.54 -5.74 3.79
N ALA A 159 16.47 -6.51 4.38
CA ALA A 159 16.61 -6.64 5.82
C ALA A 159 16.99 -5.29 6.47
N TYR A 160 17.87 -4.51 5.85
CA TYR A 160 18.29 -3.21 6.36
C TYR A 160 17.13 -2.22 6.42
N SER A 161 16.33 -2.10 5.35
CA SER A 161 15.18 -1.20 5.33
C SER A 161 14.19 -1.56 6.43
N ILE A 162 13.86 -2.83 6.59
CA ILE A 162 12.91 -3.30 7.62
C ILE A 162 13.43 -3.03 9.03
N ALA A 163 14.71 -3.34 9.29
CA ALA A 163 15.26 -3.25 10.63
C ALA A 163 15.66 -1.83 11.07
N ASN A 164 16.12 -0.98 10.13
CA ASN A 164 16.79 0.27 10.47
C ASN A 164 16.08 1.52 9.92
N VAL A 165 15.33 1.41 8.84
CA VAL A 165 14.67 2.56 8.18
C VAL A 165 13.21 2.65 8.57
N PHE A 166 12.44 1.59 8.33
CA PHE A 166 10.99 1.59 8.52
C PHE A 166 10.52 1.92 9.94
N PRO A 167 11.19 1.47 11.03
CA PRO A 167 10.80 1.86 12.39
C PRO A 167 10.90 3.37 12.70
N ARG A 168 11.56 4.12 11.82
CA ARG A 168 11.71 5.58 11.93
C ARG A 168 10.67 6.33 11.09
N LEU A 169 9.98 5.64 10.19
CA LEU A 169 9.00 6.22 9.27
C LEU A 169 7.56 5.87 9.66
N GLY A 170 7.37 4.73 10.32
CA GLY A 170 6.03 4.24 10.63
C GLY A 170 6.02 2.89 11.33
N GLU A 171 4.94 2.18 11.20
CA GLU A 171 4.72 0.86 11.79
C GLU A 171 4.85 -0.24 10.73
N ALA A 172 5.28 -1.43 11.15
CA ALA A 172 5.35 -2.59 10.30
C ALA A 172 4.32 -3.64 10.71
N GLY A 173 3.70 -4.28 9.73
CA GLY A 173 2.77 -5.39 9.94
C GLY A 173 2.86 -6.41 8.82
N THR A 174 2.42 -7.62 9.09
CA THR A 174 2.19 -8.61 8.04
C THR A 174 0.87 -8.31 7.32
N THR A 175 0.70 -8.83 6.11
CA THR A 175 -0.56 -8.84 5.38
C THR A 175 -1.73 -9.25 6.29
N ARG A 176 -1.56 -10.32 7.07
CA ARG A 176 -2.55 -10.82 8.01
C ARG A 176 -2.91 -9.78 9.08
N ASN A 177 -1.91 -9.17 9.72
CA ASN A 177 -2.14 -8.16 10.74
C ASN A 177 -2.91 -6.96 10.19
N ILE A 178 -2.58 -6.51 8.98
CA ILE A 178 -3.24 -5.39 8.32
C ILE A 178 -4.69 -5.72 8.01
N ILE A 179 -4.95 -6.89 7.41
CA ILE A 179 -6.31 -7.35 7.09
C ILE A 179 -7.16 -7.53 8.36
N ASP A 180 -6.60 -8.10 9.42
CA ASP A 180 -7.30 -8.27 10.69
C ASP A 180 -7.67 -6.91 11.32
N ASN A 181 -6.79 -5.89 11.23
CA ASN A 181 -7.07 -4.52 11.64
C ASN A 181 -8.20 -3.89 10.81
N ILE A 182 -8.15 -4.02 9.48
CA ILE A 182 -9.23 -3.56 8.59
C ILE A 182 -10.57 -4.20 9.00
N ASN A 183 -10.58 -5.50 9.24
CA ASN A 183 -11.80 -6.23 9.56
C ASN A 183 -12.36 -5.87 10.92
N SER A 184 -11.53 -5.64 11.93
CA SER A 184 -11.96 -5.28 13.28
C SER A 184 -12.54 -3.86 13.35
N LYS A 185 -11.91 -2.89 12.69
CA LYS A 185 -12.33 -1.48 12.73
C LYS A 185 -13.51 -1.17 11.82
N PHE A 186 -13.61 -1.88 10.72
CA PHE A 186 -14.70 -1.72 9.76
C PHE A 186 -15.70 -2.88 9.85
N ALA A 187 -15.88 -3.46 11.04
CA ALA A 187 -16.90 -4.49 11.25
C ALA A 187 -18.26 -3.99 10.75
N TYR A 188 -18.87 -4.76 9.86
CA TYR A 188 -20.14 -4.42 9.25
C TYR A 188 -21.25 -4.38 10.31
N CYS A 189 -21.89 -3.24 10.47
CA CYS A 189 -23.13 -3.19 11.23
C CYS A 189 -24.24 -3.79 10.34
N PRO A 190 -24.90 -4.89 10.72
CA PRO A 190 -25.92 -5.57 9.90
C PRO A 190 -27.13 -4.69 9.56
N PHE A 191 -27.22 -3.48 10.08
CA PHE A 191 -28.29 -2.50 9.86
C PHE A 191 -27.94 -1.36 8.89
N GLY A 192 -26.88 -1.48 8.08
CA GLY A 192 -26.63 -0.60 6.94
C GLY A 192 -26.04 0.78 7.25
N ASN A 193 -25.79 1.13 8.51
CA ASN A 193 -25.11 2.36 8.89
C ASN A 193 -23.68 2.02 9.36
N ARG A 194 -22.69 2.80 8.90
CA ARG A 194 -21.31 2.71 9.43
C ARG A 194 -21.36 3.02 10.93
N CYS A 195 -20.89 2.09 11.75
CA CYS A 195 -20.65 2.40 13.16
C CYS A 195 -19.47 3.36 13.21
N THR A 196 -19.72 4.64 13.46
CA THR A 196 -18.69 5.61 13.81
C THR A 196 -18.21 5.31 15.25
N GLU A 197 -16.92 5.41 15.50
CA GLU A 197 -16.32 5.23 16.82
C GLU A 197 -17.06 6.09 17.86
N GLY A 198 -17.53 5.46 18.95
CA GLY A 198 -18.10 6.17 20.10
C GLY A 198 -19.39 5.61 20.68
N VAL A 199 -19.95 4.52 20.14
CA VAL A 199 -21.13 3.89 20.76
C VAL A 199 -20.70 2.58 21.41
N GLU A 200 -20.59 2.60 22.75
CA GLU A 200 -20.40 1.36 23.54
C GLU A 200 -21.51 0.37 23.22
N GLY A 201 -21.14 -0.92 23.03
CA GLY A 201 -21.95 -1.99 22.45
C GLY A 201 -23.28 -2.37 23.16
N ASN A 202 -23.80 -1.56 24.07
CA ASN A 202 -25.05 -1.81 24.79
C ASN A 202 -26.28 -1.06 24.23
N ASP A 203 -26.09 -0.05 23.40
CA ASP A 203 -27.24 0.74 22.90
C ASP A 203 -27.93 0.17 21.65
N CYS A 204 -27.31 -0.82 20.97
CA CYS A 204 -27.92 -1.45 19.80
C CYS A 204 -29.01 -2.48 20.14
N ILE A 205 -29.07 -3.01 21.35
CA ILE A 205 -30.03 -4.05 21.76
C ILE A 205 -31.35 -3.45 22.30
N GLY A 206 -31.33 -2.21 22.77
CA GLY A 206 -32.48 -1.58 23.44
C GLY A 206 -33.61 -1.10 22.52
N LYS A 207 -33.41 -0.97 21.21
CA LYS A 207 -34.41 -0.40 20.28
C LYS A 207 -35.28 -1.40 19.50
N ILE A 208 -35.01 -2.72 19.66
CA ILE A 208 -35.74 -3.75 18.89
C ILE A 208 -37.07 -4.20 19.60
N LEU A 209 -37.29 -3.79 20.86
CA LEU A 209 -38.43 -4.32 21.64
C LEU A 209 -39.66 -3.40 21.74
N PHE A 210 -39.70 -2.25 21.06
CA PHE A 210 -40.81 -1.30 21.23
C PHE A 210 -41.71 -1.05 20.00
N ASP A 211 -41.46 -1.71 18.85
CA ASP A 211 -42.29 -1.50 17.64
C ASP A 211 -43.22 -2.68 17.26
N TYR A 212 -43.60 -3.51 18.24
CA TYR A 212 -44.73 -4.46 18.07
C TYR A 212 -45.71 -4.33 19.24
N ARG A 213 -46.53 -3.26 19.19
CA ARG A 213 -47.88 -3.22 19.74
C ARG A 213 -48.78 -2.26 18.97
#